data_0351b0c130009ccbeff3bc327653d5ba
#
_entry.id   0351b0c130009ccbeff3bc327653d5ba
#
_cell.length_a   1.000
_cell.length_b   1.000
_cell.length_c   1.000
_cell.angle_alpha   90.00
_cell.angle_beta   90.00
_cell.angle_gamma   90.00
#
_symmetry.space_group_name_H-M   'P 1'
#
loop_
_entity.id
_entity.type
_entity.pdbx_description
1 polymer ?
#
loop_
_entity_poly.entity_id
_entity_poly.type
_entity_poly.pdbx_seq_one_letter_code
_entity_poly.pdbx_strand_id
1 'polypeptide(L)'
;FEVSSINLVLSKINKKKFIVDKNTCSFYFEEIIKKNNNILDINDPIYFFKAIKKDSEIKNIKTAHIYDGAALTKYLFWLKKNFRKKKITEISGSQKLFGFRKKNSKFKSLSFPTISSSGPNGAIIHYRANKKTNRVLEKGDIYLIDSGGQYEFGTTDVTRTLSLGNSNNRIKKIFTRVLKGHIAVSDFKIKKSTTGSNIDYYAR
;
A
#
# COMPACT_ATOMS: atom_id res chain seq x y z
N PHE A 1 -27.86 2.17 6.30
CA PHE A 1 -28.40 1.61 5.04
C PHE A 1 -27.39 0.61 4.51
N GLU A 2 -27.89 -0.52 4.00
CA GLU A 2 -27.05 -1.43 3.22
C GLU A 2 -26.71 -0.82 1.86
N VAL A 3 -25.53 -1.10 1.36
CA VAL A 3 -25.07 -0.58 0.05
C VAL A 3 -26.03 -0.99 -1.08
N SER A 4 -26.62 -2.16 -0.99
CA SER A 4 -27.64 -2.67 -1.92
C SER A 4 -28.89 -1.81 -2.00
N SER A 5 -29.22 -1.04 -0.97
CA SER A 5 -30.41 -0.18 -0.91
C SER A 5 -30.18 1.25 -1.44
N ILE A 6 -28.97 1.63 -1.81
CA ILE A 6 -28.63 2.99 -2.27
C ILE A 6 -29.49 3.42 -3.45
N ASN A 7 -29.73 2.54 -4.42
CA ASN A 7 -30.55 2.82 -5.60
C ASN A 7 -31.97 3.20 -5.23
N LEU A 8 -32.56 2.44 -4.30
CA LEU A 8 -33.92 2.67 -3.81
C LEU A 8 -34.01 4.00 -3.03
N VAL A 9 -32.97 4.34 -2.28
CA VAL A 9 -32.91 5.60 -1.52
C VAL A 9 -32.80 6.79 -2.49
N LEU A 10 -31.86 6.74 -3.43
CA LEU A 10 -31.64 7.80 -4.40
C LEU A 10 -32.85 8.03 -5.32
N SER A 11 -33.53 6.98 -5.75
CA SER A 11 -34.69 7.09 -6.62
C SER A 11 -35.92 7.73 -5.95
N LYS A 12 -35.98 7.73 -4.62
CA LYS A 12 -37.05 8.38 -3.84
C LYS A 12 -36.80 9.88 -3.61
N ILE A 13 -35.60 10.37 -3.86
CA ILE A 13 -35.26 11.78 -3.65
C ILE A 13 -35.53 12.55 -4.94
N ASN A 14 -36.32 13.61 -4.83
CA ASN A 14 -36.76 14.39 -5.98
C ASN A 14 -36.53 15.89 -5.74
N LYS A 15 -36.30 16.64 -6.81
CA LYS A 15 -36.18 18.11 -6.83
C LYS A 15 -35.11 18.66 -5.83
N LYS A 16 -34.04 17.92 -5.62
CA LYS A 16 -32.91 18.33 -4.76
C LYS A 16 -31.69 18.69 -5.61
N LYS A 17 -30.76 19.44 -5.02
CA LYS A 17 -29.42 19.68 -5.55
C LYS A 17 -28.47 18.70 -4.87
N PHE A 18 -27.78 17.89 -5.67
CA PHE A 18 -26.73 16.99 -5.21
C PHE A 18 -25.36 17.55 -5.58
N ILE A 19 -24.47 17.64 -4.62
CA ILE A 19 -23.05 17.86 -4.88
C ILE A 19 -22.47 16.51 -5.26
N VAL A 20 -21.87 16.44 -6.43
CA VAL A 20 -21.25 15.21 -6.98
C VAL A 20 -19.92 15.59 -7.59
N ASP A 21 -18.87 14.91 -7.18
CA ASP A 21 -17.59 14.97 -7.87
C ASP A 21 -17.60 13.93 -9.00
N LYS A 22 -17.76 14.38 -10.23
CA LYS A 22 -17.85 13.51 -11.40
C LYS A 22 -16.58 12.72 -11.70
N ASN A 23 -15.42 13.16 -11.17
CA ASN A 23 -14.17 12.42 -11.34
C ASN A 23 -14.14 11.13 -10.51
N THR A 24 -14.96 11.06 -9.46
CA THR A 24 -14.93 9.95 -8.48
C THR A 24 -16.28 9.27 -8.29
N CYS A 25 -17.37 9.90 -8.70
CA CYS A 25 -18.70 9.31 -8.65
C CYS A 25 -18.86 8.26 -9.76
N SER A 26 -19.47 7.13 -9.42
CA SER A 26 -19.87 6.17 -10.43
C SER A 26 -20.92 6.77 -11.38
N PHE A 27 -20.70 6.62 -12.68
CA PHE A 27 -21.65 7.04 -13.73
C PHE A 27 -23.07 6.49 -13.46
N TYR A 28 -23.18 5.29 -12.95
CA TYR A 28 -24.46 4.67 -12.60
C TYR A 28 -25.24 5.49 -11.56
N PHE A 29 -24.59 5.96 -10.51
CA PHE A 29 -25.25 6.78 -9.49
C PHE A 29 -25.54 8.19 -10.01
N GLU A 30 -24.65 8.75 -10.82
CA GLU A 30 -24.90 10.04 -11.47
C GLU A 30 -26.19 10.01 -12.29
N GLU A 31 -26.40 8.98 -13.10
CA GLU A 31 -27.59 8.81 -13.92
C GLU A 31 -28.89 8.61 -13.08
N ILE A 32 -28.81 7.89 -11.97
CA ILE A 32 -29.96 7.75 -11.06
C ILE A 32 -30.33 9.11 -10.45
N ILE A 33 -29.34 9.88 -10.00
CA ILE A 33 -29.58 11.20 -9.39
C ILE A 33 -30.17 12.17 -10.41
N LYS A 34 -29.65 12.22 -11.63
CA LYS A 34 -30.08 13.13 -12.70
C LYS A 34 -31.54 12.95 -13.10
N LYS A 35 -32.12 11.76 -12.95
CA LYS A 35 -33.50 11.51 -13.35
C LYS A 35 -34.51 12.48 -12.72
N ASN A 36 -34.30 12.81 -11.43
CA ASN A 36 -35.26 13.60 -10.66
C ASN A 36 -34.61 14.76 -9.89
N ASN A 37 -33.31 15.00 -10.05
CA ASN A 37 -32.54 15.95 -9.27
C ASN A 37 -31.53 16.71 -10.12
N ASN A 38 -31.07 17.84 -9.61
CA ASN A 38 -29.99 18.61 -10.21
C ASN A 38 -28.64 18.22 -9.61
N ILE A 39 -27.62 18.06 -10.46
CA ILE A 39 -26.25 17.82 -10.02
C ILE A 39 -25.47 19.12 -10.10
N LEU A 40 -24.76 19.42 -9.03
CA LEU A 40 -23.73 20.42 -8.96
C LEU A 40 -22.38 19.70 -8.91
N ASP A 41 -21.59 19.86 -9.99
CA ASP A 41 -20.27 19.23 -10.13
C ASP A 41 -19.26 20.04 -9.32
N ILE A 42 -18.83 19.50 -8.18
CA ILE A 42 -17.86 20.10 -7.28
C ILE A 42 -16.98 19.00 -6.74
N ASN A 43 -15.67 19.26 -6.64
CA ASN A 43 -14.72 18.35 -6.01
C ASN A 43 -15.20 17.94 -4.60
N ASP A 44 -15.16 16.64 -4.29
CA ASP A 44 -15.61 16.13 -3.01
C ASP A 44 -14.79 16.74 -1.85
N PRO A 45 -15.39 17.58 -0.98
CA PRO A 45 -14.69 18.22 0.12
C PRO A 45 -14.14 17.21 1.14
N ILE A 46 -14.66 15.99 1.18
CA ILE A 46 -14.19 14.93 2.08
C ILE A 46 -12.74 14.55 1.77
N TYR A 47 -12.32 14.60 0.51
CA TYR A 47 -10.91 14.36 0.14
C TYR A 47 -9.97 15.34 0.83
N PHE A 48 -10.33 16.62 0.84
CA PHE A 48 -9.54 17.67 1.51
C PHE A 48 -9.49 17.44 3.03
N PHE A 49 -10.64 17.17 3.65
CA PHE A 49 -10.70 16.90 5.09
C PHE A 49 -9.94 15.64 5.49
N LYS A 50 -9.95 14.60 4.66
CA LYS A 50 -9.15 13.38 4.89
C LYS A 50 -7.65 13.59 4.66
N ALA A 51 -7.26 14.49 3.77
CA ALA A 51 -5.86 14.76 3.47
C ALA A 51 -5.14 15.38 4.68
N ILE A 52 -5.83 16.23 5.45
CA ILE A 52 -5.28 16.87 6.64
C ILE A 52 -5.63 16.02 7.87
N LYS A 53 -4.64 15.27 8.38
CA LYS A 53 -4.82 14.36 9.52
C LYS A 53 -4.83 15.14 10.83
N LYS A 54 -5.71 14.74 11.76
CA LYS A 54 -5.72 15.21 13.14
C LYS A 54 -4.57 14.56 13.93
N ASP A 55 -4.17 15.16 15.03
CA ASP A 55 -3.09 14.64 15.90
C ASP A 55 -3.39 13.22 16.41
N SER A 56 -4.66 12.93 16.71
CA SER A 56 -5.08 11.57 17.10
C SER A 56 -4.88 10.55 15.99
N GLU A 57 -5.16 10.90 14.73
CA GLU A 57 -4.92 10.02 13.57
C GLU A 57 -3.42 9.80 13.36
N ILE A 58 -2.61 10.85 13.48
CA ILE A 58 -1.15 10.78 13.38
C ILE A 58 -0.58 9.85 14.47
N LYS A 59 -1.01 10.01 15.72
CA LYS A 59 -0.61 9.15 16.83
C LYS A 59 -0.98 7.70 16.56
N ASN A 60 -2.17 7.46 16.08
CA ASN A 60 -2.69 6.14 15.77
C ASN A 60 -1.92 5.47 14.62
N ILE A 61 -1.63 6.20 13.54
CA ILE A 61 -0.82 5.69 12.43
C ILE A 61 0.60 5.33 12.90
N LYS A 62 1.23 6.17 13.72
CA LYS A 62 2.54 5.87 14.31
C LYS A 62 2.50 4.59 15.13
N THR A 63 1.48 4.40 15.96
CA THR A 63 1.30 3.18 16.78
C THR A 63 1.09 1.95 15.90
N ALA A 64 0.28 2.05 14.83
CA ALA A 64 0.09 0.97 13.89
C ALA A 64 1.42 0.54 13.22
N HIS A 65 2.26 1.50 12.84
CA HIS A 65 3.58 1.23 12.25
C HIS A 65 4.56 0.59 13.24
N ILE A 66 4.46 0.88 14.54
CA ILE A 66 5.26 0.19 15.56
C ILE A 66 4.86 -1.29 15.64
N TYR A 67 3.58 -1.60 15.67
CA TYR A 67 3.10 -2.98 15.74
C TYR A 67 3.42 -3.77 14.47
N ASP A 68 3.18 -3.16 13.31
CA ASP A 68 3.48 -3.79 12.03
C ASP A 68 4.98 -3.96 11.82
N GLY A 69 5.76 -2.94 12.16
CA GLY A 69 7.22 -2.97 12.12
C GLY A 69 7.81 -4.09 12.98
N ALA A 70 7.24 -4.35 14.16
CA ALA A 70 7.65 -5.47 15.00
C ALA A 70 7.36 -6.82 14.31
N ALA A 71 6.21 -6.98 13.65
CA ALA A 71 5.87 -8.19 12.92
C ALA A 71 6.79 -8.39 11.71
N LEU A 72 7.03 -7.34 10.93
CA LEU A 72 7.94 -7.34 9.78
C LEU A 72 9.38 -7.65 10.22
N THR A 73 9.88 -7.03 11.28
CA THR A 73 11.23 -7.28 11.81
C THR A 73 11.40 -8.73 12.24
N LYS A 74 10.42 -9.31 12.94
CA LYS A 74 10.42 -10.74 13.30
C LYS A 74 10.45 -11.64 12.07
N TYR A 75 9.70 -11.27 11.02
CA TYR A 75 9.72 -11.99 9.76
C TYR A 75 11.09 -11.92 9.07
N LEU A 76 11.68 -10.74 8.93
CA LEU A 76 12.98 -10.56 8.29
C LEU A 76 14.09 -11.32 9.02
N PHE A 77 14.06 -11.30 10.37
CA PHE A 77 14.97 -12.08 11.18
C PHE A 77 14.79 -13.59 10.97
N TRP A 78 13.54 -14.05 10.98
CA TRP A 78 13.22 -15.46 10.70
C TRP A 78 13.67 -15.85 9.30
N LEU A 79 13.39 -15.04 8.29
CA LEU A 79 13.79 -15.29 6.90
C LEU A 79 15.31 -15.42 6.80
N LYS A 80 16.04 -14.47 7.35
CA LYS A 80 17.52 -14.46 7.33
C LYS A 80 18.13 -15.71 7.97
N LYS A 81 17.51 -16.26 9.01
CA LYS A 81 17.95 -17.50 9.68
C LYS A 81 17.57 -18.78 8.93
N ASN A 82 16.52 -18.76 8.13
CA ASN A 82 15.92 -19.99 7.61
C ASN A 82 16.04 -20.18 6.09
N PHE A 83 16.27 -19.14 5.29
CA PHE A 83 16.24 -19.24 3.83
C PHE A 83 17.27 -20.23 3.25
N ARG A 84 18.36 -20.53 3.98
CA ARG A 84 19.35 -21.55 3.59
C ARG A 84 19.04 -22.95 4.14
N LYS A 85 18.16 -23.06 5.12
CA LYS A 85 17.88 -24.30 5.84
C LYS A 85 16.58 -24.95 5.40
N LYS A 86 15.68 -24.17 4.83
CA LYS A 86 14.32 -24.60 4.44
C LYS A 86 14.00 -24.06 3.06
N LYS A 87 13.26 -24.81 2.30
CA LYS A 87 12.66 -24.32 1.05
C LYS A 87 11.58 -23.30 1.37
N ILE A 88 11.89 -22.02 1.16
CA ILE A 88 10.96 -20.90 1.33
C ILE A 88 10.66 -20.37 -0.05
N THR A 89 9.38 -20.17 -0.36
CA THR A 89 8.92 -19.59 -1.62
C THR A 89 8.33 -18.19 -1.36
N GLU A 90 8.10 -17.44 -2.42
CA GLU A 90 7.44 -16.13 -2.33
C GLU A 90 6.09 -16.24 -1.61
N ILE A 91 5.26 -17.25 -1.94
CA ILE A 91 3.97 -17.49 -1.29
C ILE A 91 4.16 -17.88 0.17
N SER A 92 5.04 -18.85 0.48
CA SER A 92 5.23 -19.28 1.87
C SER A 92 5.86 -18.19 2.73
N GLY A 93 6.69 -17.31 2.15
CA GLY A 93 7.24 -16.13 2.79
C GLY A 93 6.16 -15.13 3.18
N SER A 94 5.27 -14.78 2.25
CA SER A 94 4.14 -13.87 2.52
C SER A 94 3.19 -14.44 3.58
N GLN A 95 2.88 -15.74 3.52
CA GLN A 95 2.06 -16.42 4.54
C GLN A 95 2.71 -16.40 5.92
N LYS A 96 4.04 -16.54 5.98
CA LYS A 96 4.78 -16.46 7.25
C LYS A 96 4.70 -15.06 7.87
N LEU A 97 4.84 -14.00 7.06
CA LEU A 97 4.68 -12.62 7.53
C LEU A 97 3.26 -12.37 8.02
N PHE A 98 2.25 -12.82 7.28
CA PHE A 98 0.86 -12.77 7.73
C PHE A 98 0.66 -13.44 9.09
N GLY A 99 1.28 -14.62 9.30
CA GLY A 99 1.23 -15.32 10.60
C GLY A 99 1.87 -14.52 11.74
N PHE A 100 2.91 -13.71 11.49
CA PHE A 100 3.47 -12.81 12.51
C PHE A 100 2.52 -11.65 12.82
N ARG A 101 1.84 -11.08 11.82
CA ARG A 101 0.83 -10.02 12.01
C ARG A 101 -0.37 -10.51 12.81
N LYS A 102 -0.88 -11.69 12.50
CA LYS A 102 -2.03 -12.31 13.21
C LYS A 102 -1.82 -12.53 14.70
N LYS A 103 -0.58 -12.54 15.18
CA LYS A 103 -0.29 -12.66 16.62
C LYS A 103 -0.64 -11.37 17.40
N ASN A 104 -0.88 -10.27 16.72
CA ASN A 104 -1.31 -9.03 17.35
C ASN A 104 -2.85 -8.97 17.36
N SER A 105 -3.46 -8.87 18.54
CA SER A 105 -4.92 -8.81 18.69
C SER A 105 -5.59 -7.62 17.99
N LYS A 106 -4.83 -6.55 17.73
CA LYS A 106 -5.30 -5.34 17.04
C LYS A 106 -5.25 -5.44 15.52
N PHE A 107 -4.62 -6.49 14.97
CA PHE A 107 -4.58 -6.75 13.55
C PHE A 107 -5.94 -7.26 13.05
N LYS A 108 -6.49 -6.66 12.01
CA LYS A 108 -7.79 -7.03 11.41
C LYS A 108 -7.62 -7.81 10.10
N SER A 109 -6.84 -7.26 9.18
CA SER A 109 -6.62 -7.84 7.85
C SER A 109 -5.32 -7.32 7.24
N LEU A 110 -4.94 -7.84 6.08
CA LEU A 110 -3.95 -7.16 5.25
C LEU A 110 -4.55 -5.87 4.69
N SER A 111 -3.75 -4.81 4.61
CA SER A 111 -4.17 -3.55 3.96
C SER A 111 -4.25 -3.70 2.44
N PHE A 112 -3.39 -4.55 1.89
CA PHE A 112 -3.40 -4.99 0.49
C PHE A 112 -2.77 -6.39 0.38
N PRO A 113 -2.99 -7.11 -0.72
CA PRO A 113 -2.35 -8.40 -0.95
C PRO A 113 -0.84 -8.25 -1.02
N THR A 114 -0.13 -8.94 -0.14
CA THR A 114 1.33 -8.86 -0.01
C THR A 114 2.03 -9.16 -1.34
N ILE A 115 2.94 -8.28 -1.73
CA ILE A 115 3.90 -8.49 -2.80
C ILE A 115 5.14 -9.13 -2.18
N SER A 116 5.45 -10.34 -2.60
CA SER A 116 6.62 -11.11 -2.15
C SER A 116 7.30 -11.61 -3.41
N SER A 117 8.45 -11.06 -3.76
CA SER A 117 9.07 -11.27 -5.07
C SER A 117 10.58 -11.47 -4.95
N SER A 118 11.09 -12.47 -5.66
CA SER A 118 12.50 -12.85 -5.63
C SER A 118 13.11 -12.82 -7.04
N GLY A 119 14.33 -12.28 -7.15
CA GLY A 119 15.05 -12.18 -8.39
C GLY A 119 14.27 -11.42 -9.47
N PRO A 120 14.05 -11.98 -10.68
CA PRO A 120 13.38 -11.28 -11.77
C PRO A 120 11.94 -10.87 -11.48
N ASN A 121 11.23 -11.57 -10.59
CA ASN A 121 9.86 -11.20 -10.19
C ASN A 121 9.82 -9.84 -9.46
N GLY A 122 10.93 -9.42 -8.84
CA GLY A 122 11.05 -8.12 -8.19
C GLY A 122 11.02 -6.92 -9.14
N ALA A 123 11.20 -7.14 -10.45
CA ALA A 123 11.09 -6.11 -11.48
C ALA A 123 9.65 -5.88 -11.96
N ILE A 124 8.71 -6.74 -11.58
CA ILE A 124 7.31 -6.65 -11.98
C ILE A 124 6.55 -5.79 -10.98
N ILE A 125 6.04 -4.64 -11.45
CA ILE A 125 5.24 -3.73 -10.62
C ILE A 125 3.95 -4.44 -10.19
N HIS A 126 3.61 -4.34 -8.90
CA HIS A 126 2.44 -4.99 -8.29
C HIS A 126 2.42 -6.52 -8.50
N TYR A 127 3.61 -7.15 -8.55
CA TYR A 127 3.73 -8.60 -8.74
C TYR A 127 2.85 -9.39 -7.75
N ARG A 128 2.22 -10.44 -8.29
CA ARG A 128 1.41 -11.37 -7.50
C ARG A 128 1.89 -12.79 -7.73
N ALA A 129 2.51 -13.37 -6.73
CA ALA A 129 2.92 -14.76 -6.77
C ALA A 129 1.69 -15.68 -6.87
N ASN A 130 1.73 -16.61 -7.82
CA ASN A 130 0.72 -17.64 -7.99
C ASN A 130 1.40 -19.00 -8.19
N LYS A 131 0.64 -20.07 -8.28
CA LYS A 131 1.20 -21.43 -8.39
C LYS A 131 2.21 -21.60 -9.54
N LYS A 132 2.06 -20.87 -10.65
CA LYS A 132 2.94 -20.96 -11.84
C LYS A 132 4.18 -20.08 -11.73
N THR A 133 4.09 -18.94 -11.06
CA THR A 133 5.17 -17.93 -11.00
C THR A 133 5.94 -17.94 -9.68
N ASN A 134 5.47 -18.67 -8.67
CA ASN A 134 6.02 -18.75 -7.32
C ASN A 134 7.45 -19.26 -7.29
N ARG A 135 8.42 -18.40 -7.04
CA ARG A 135 9.84 -18.76 -6.97
C ARG A 135 10.26 -19.22 -5.57
N VAL A 136 11.27 -20.09 -5.53
CA VAL A 136 12.02 -20.37 -4.30
C VAL A 136 12.97 -19.18 -4.05
N LEU A 137 13.12 -18.78 -2.81
CA LEU A 137 14.08 -17.78 -2.38
C LEU A 137 15.47 -18.40 -2.28
N GLU A 138 16.40 -17.98 -3.13
CA GLU A 138 17.72 -18.57 -3.25
C GLU A 138 18.83 -17.61 -2.82
N LYS A 139 19.99 -18.20 -2.49
CA LYS A 139 21.20 -17.42 -2.18
C LYS A 139 21.63 -16.61 -3.40
N GLY A 140 21.81 -15.31 -3.22
CA GLY A 140 22.21 -14.38 -4.29
C GLY A 140 21.03 -13.59 -4.86
N ASP A 141 19.80 -14.03 -4.60
CA ASP A 141 18.61 -13.27 -5.02
C ASP A 141 18.51 -11.92 -4.27
N ILE A 142 17.92 -10.95 -4.95
CA ILE A 142 17.32 -9.78 -4.33
C ILE A 142 15.86 -10.11 -4.06
N TYR A 143 15.46 -9.99 -2.81
CA TYR A 143 14.11 -10.25 -2.37
C TYR A 143 13.42 -8.95 -1.96
N LEU A 144 12.27 -8.68 -2.55
CA LEU A 144 11.42 -7.55 -2.21
C LEU A 144 10.16 -8.08 -1.52
N ILE A 145 9.84 -7.49 -0.39
CA ILE A 145 8.58 -7.69 0.33
C ILE A 145 7.90 -6.35 0.53
N ASP A 146 6.71 -6.20 -0.06
CA ASP A 146 5.87 -5.02 0.07
C ASP A 146 4.54 -5.47 0.65
N SER A 147 4.18 -4.90 1.80
CA SER A 147 3.08 -5.44 2.61
C SER A 147 2.61 -4.44 3.65
N GLY A 148 1.39 -4.63 4.09
CA GLY A 148 0.83 -3.82 5.17
C GLY A 148 -0.29 -4.53 5.92
N GLY A 149 -0.72 -3.93 7.01
CA GLY A 149 -1.80 -4.40 7.86
C GLY A 149 -2.82 -3.32 8.14
N GLN A 150 -4.08 -3.72 8.18
CA GLN A 150 -5.16 -2.94 8.75
C GLN A 150 -5.27 -3.27 10.22
N TYR A 151 -5.04 -2.28 11.05
CA TYR A 151 -5.21 -2.36 12.50
C TYR A 151 -6.48 -1.61 12.92
N GLU A 152 -6.96 -1.82 14.14
CA GLU A 152 -8.17 -1.15 14.66
C GLU A 152 -8.11 0.38 14.53
N PHE A 153 -6.92 0.95 14.55
CA PHE A 153 -6.70 2.39 14.64
C PHE A 153 -5.80 2.97 13.53
N GLY A 154 -5.34 2.15 12.58
CA GLY A 154 -4.50 2.66 11.48
C GLY A 154 -4.14 1.60 10.46
N THR A 155 -3.73 2.07 9.30
CA THR A 155 -3.32 1.26 8.16
C THR A 155 -1.82 1.43 7.96
N THR A 156 -1.11 0.33 7.65
CA THR A 156 0.32 0.35 7.33
C THR A 156 0.60 -0.08 5.90
N ASP A 157 1.70 0.40 5.38
CA ASP A 157 2.25 0.09 4.07
C ASP A 157 3.78 0.21 4.18
N VAL A 158 4.49 -0.91 3.99
CA VAL A 158 5.94 -0.96 4.19
C VAL A 158 6.59 -1.88 3.18
N THR A 159 7.51 -1.35 2.41
CA THR A 159 8.37 -2.12 1.50
C THR A 159 9.76 -2.32 2.10
N ARG A 160 10.34 -3.51 1.93
CA ARG A 160 11.74 -3.80 2.20
C ARG A 160 12.34 -4.64 1.09
N THR A 161 13.52 -4.21 0.66
CA THR A 161 14.34 -4.96 -0.32
C THR A 161 15.63 -5.42 0.37
N LEU A 162 15.92 -6.70 0.26
CA LEU A 162 17.09 -7.31 0.90
C LEU A 162 17.82 -8.24 -0.05
N SER A 163 19.12 -8.43 0.19
CA SER A 163 19.90 -9.47 -0.44
C SER A 163 19.83 -10.76 0.38
N LEU A 164 19.55 -11.86 -0.28
CA LEU A 164 19.60 -13.20 0.31
C LEU A 164 21.02 -13.75 0.21
N GLY A 165 21.92 -13.21 1.01
CA GLY A 165 23.34 -13.52 1.03
C GLY A 165 24.20 -12.33 0.63
N ASN A 166 25.37 -12.59 0.04
CA ASN A 166 26.29 -11.52 -0.37
C ASN A 166 25.88 -10.93 -1.72
N SER A 167 25.71 -9.63 -1.77
CA SER A 167 25.50 -8.88 -3.02
C SER A 167 26.83 -8.59 -3.70
N ASN A 168 26.86 -8.65 -5.04
CA ASN A 168 27.98 -8.17 -5.83
C ASN A 168 28.04 -6.62 -5.85
N ASN A 169 29.16 -6.08 -6.30
CA ASN A 169 29.37 -4.62 -6.32
C ASN A 169 28.37 -3.87 -7.24
N ARG A 170 27.90 -4.50 -8.33
CA ARG A 170 26.90 -3.90 -9.23
C ARG A 170 25.59 -3.68 -8.49
N ILE A 171 25.09 -4.69 -7.77
CA ILE A 171 23.86 -4.60 -6.97
C ILE A 171 23.99 -3.53 -5.89
N LYS A 172 25.13 -3.49 -5.17
CA LYS A 172 25.37 -2.46 -4.14
C LYS A 172 25.32 -1.05 -4.73
N LYS A 173 25.97 -0.82 -5.89
CA LYS A 173 25.94 0.46 -6.59
C LYS A 173 24.52 0.88 -7.00
N ILE A 174 23.74 -0.04 -7.58
CA ILE A 174 22.35 0.23 -7.98
C ILE A 174 21.50 0.54 -6.74
N PHE A 175 21.60 -0.26 -5.68
CA PHE A 175 20.88 -0.03 -4.44
C PHE A 175 21.18 1.36 -3.85
N THR A 176 22.45 1.74 -3.85
CA THR A 176 22.88 3.07 -3.36
C THR A 176 22.30 4.20 -4.21
N ARG A 177 22.23 4.04 -5.54
CA ARG A 177 21.60 5.04 -6.43
C ARG A 177 20.13 5.20 -6.14
N VAL A 178 19.40 4.10 -6.03
CA VAL A 178 17.96 4.10 -5.68
C VAL A 178 17.74 4.75 -4.30
N LEU A 179 18.59 4.42 -3.33
CA LEU A 179 18.51 5.03 -1.98
C LEU A 179 18.75 6.54 -2.03
N LYS A 180 19.72 7.02 -2.83
CA LYS A 180 19.96 8.47 -3.00
C LYS A 180 18.73 9.17 -3.57
N GLY A 181 18.11 8.62 -4.61
CA GLY A 181 16.87 9.15 -5.18
C GLY A 181 15.73 9.17 -4.17
N HIS A 182 15.57 8.09 -3.41
CA HIS A 182 14.57 8.00 -2.34
C HIS A 182 14.76 9.09 -1.26
N ILE A 183 16.01 9.29 -0.81
CA ILE A 183 16.32 10.34 0.17
C ILE A 183 16.06 11.72 -0.42
N ALA A 184 16.47 11.98 -1.66
CA ALA A 184 16.23 13.27 -2.32
C ALA A 184 14.73 13.61 -2.44
N VAL A 185 13.90 12.61 -2.77
CA VAL A 185 12.43 12.79 -2.76
C VAL A 185 11.90 13.04 -1.35
N SER A 186 12.39 12.32 -0.35
CA SER A 186 11.95 12.48 1.05
C SER A 186 12.30 13.84 1.64
N ASP A 187 13.46 14.40 1.25
CA ASP A 187 13.92 15.72 1.71
C ASP A 187 13.30 16.88 0.91
N PHE A 188 12.58 16.58 -0.18
CA PHE A 188 12.00 17.62 -1.02
C PHE A 188 10.94 18.41 -0.26
N LYS A 189 11.12 19.73 -0.23
CA LYS A 189 10.16 20.65 0.39
C LYS A 189 9.03 20.98 -0.57
N ILE A 190 7.85 20.42 -0.30
CA ILE A 190 6.64 20.66 -1.10
C ILE A 190 6.17 22.10 -0.94
N LYS A 191 5.95 22.77 -2.08
CA LYS A 191 5.33 24.11 -2.16
C LYS A 191 3.93 23.97 -2.77
N LYS A 192 3.09 25.00 -2.62
CA LYS A 192 1.72 25.02 -3.14
C LYS A 192 1.64 24.67 -4.66
N SER A 193 2.65 25.06 -5.44
CA SER A 193 2.73 24.82 -6.87
C SER A 193 3.47 23.52 -7.26
N THR A 194 3.88 22.70 -6.28
CA THR A 194 4.64 21.48 -6.54
C THR A 194 3.74 20.42 -7.15
N THR A 195 4.15 19.87 -8.27
CA THR A 195 3.51 18.73 -8.95
C THR A 195 4.36 17.47 -8.80
N GLY A 196 3.76 16.29 -9.04
CA GLY A 196 4.50 15.03 -9.08
C GLY A 196 5.66 15.03 -10.07
N SER A 197 5.50 15.67 -11.23
CA SER A 197 6.56 15.82 -12.23
C SER A 197 7.77 16.58 -11.73
N ASN A 198 7.60 17.56 -10.85
CA ASN A 198 8.72 18.30 -10.25
C ASN A 198 9.53 17.40 -9.30
N ILE A 199 8.91 16.41 -8.68
CA ILE A 199 9.53 15.51 -7.70
C ILE A 199 10.16 14.31 -8.41
N ASP A 200 9.59 13.82 -9.50
CA ASP A 200 10.06 12.65 -10.26
C ASP A 200 11.53 12.78 -10.69
N TYR A 201 11.95 13.99 -11.08
CA TYR A 201 13.35 14.27 -11.43
C TYR A 201 14.36 13.87 -10.36
N TYR A 202 14.01 13.99 -9.07
CA TYR A 202 14.90 13.64 -7.96
C TYR A 202 15.00 12.13 -7.73
N ALA A 203 14.03 11.36 -8.22
CA ALA A 203 14.03 9.90 -8.12
C ALA A 203 14.86 9.23 -9.20
N ARG A 204 15.13 9.93 -10.31
CA ARG A 204 15.88 9.45 -11.48
C ARG A 204 17.33 9.93 -11.42
#